data_d7e6a064119776c1792e8f33f46db33d
#
_entry.id   d7e6a064119776c1792e8f33f46db33d
#
_cell.length_a   1.000
_cell.length_b   1.000
_cell.length_c   1.000
_cell.angle_alpha   90.00
_cell.angle_beta   90.00
_cell.angle_gamma   90.00
#
_symmetry.space_group_name_H-M   'P 1'
#
loop_
_entity.id
_entity.type
_entity.pdbx_description
1 polymer ?
#
loop_
_entity_poly.entity_id
_entity_poly.type
_entity_poly.pdbx_seq_one_letter_code
_entity_poly.pdbx_strand_id
1 'polypeptide(L)'
;MFKPVQVGDRTRYSYARINDVWPMPHLIDIQNKSYEWFIKEGLNEIFHDISPITDFTGNLELSFESFSLDKPKRSVVECKELSETYAAPMSANVRLLYKDTGEIKESTVFMGDFPLMTETGTFVINGAERVIVSQLVRSPGYYVTAETDASGKKLYSSQLMPNRGAWIEFETDLTDTIYARVDRTRKLPATTLLKAFGLDTDEKIIELFGEHPALMATLEKDTTKNRDEALIEVYKKLRPGEPALLENALISMEQTFFDPKRYDLANVGRFKLNKKLGWRERLENAVLAQAIVDESTGELIAKTGEKITLEVLDKIQEAGIYAEQGDDKYAEGGIYSVTVMHHDHPMRIVFTSGIGSRQH
;
A
#
# COMPACT_ATOMS: atom_id res chain seq x y z
N MET A 1 39.29 -25.89 -27.95
CA MET A 1 40.09 -24.75 -27.48
C MET A 1 39.49 -24.32 -26.16
N PHE A 2 40.24 -24.39 -25.07
CA PHE A 2 39.71 -24.02 -23.76
C PHE A 2 39.72 -22.47 -23.63
N LYS A 3 38.70 -21.93 -23.02
CA LYS A 3 38.62 -20.48 -22.72
C LYS A 3 38.87 -20.29 -21.24
N PRO A 4 39.85 -19.47 -20.82
CA PRO A 4 39.96 -19.08 -19.43
C PRO A 4 38.79 -18.16 -19.08
N VAL A 5 38.10 -18.45 -17.98
CA VAL A 5 36.98 -17.66 -17.45
C VAL A 5 37.32 -17.31 -16.02
N GLN A 6 37.28 -16.03 -15.72
CA GLN A 6 37.51 -15.53 -14.35
C GLN A 6 36.23 -15.72 -13.53
N VAL A 7 36.32 -16.43 -12.41
CA VAL A 7 35.21 -16.67 -11.48
C VAL A 7 35.68 -16.24 -10.10
N GLY A 8 35.34 -15.02 -9.71
CA GLY A 8 35.93 -14.37 -8.53
C GLY A 8 37.45 -14.24 -8.68
N ASP A 9 38.22 -14.61 -7.66
CA ASP A 9 39.67 -14.56 -7.67
C ASP A 9 40.35 -15.73 -8.36
N ARG A 10 39.59 -16.68 -8.93
CA ARG A 10 40.12 -17.89 -9.56
C ARG A 10 39.86 -17.94 -11.05
N THR A 11 40.88 -18.29 -11.81
CA THR A 11 40.76 -18.57 -13.24
C THR A 11 40.37 -20.01 -13.44
N ARG A 12 39.24 -20.27 -14.10
CA ARG A 12 38.75 -21.59 -14.50
C ARG A 12 38.82 -21.72 -16.02
N TYR A 13 38.97 -22.94 -16.52
CA TYR A 13 38.96 -23.21 -17.96
C TYR A 13 37.60 -23.77 -18.35
N SER A 14 36.94 -23.10 -19.29
CA SER A 14 35.68 -23.57 -19.86
C SER A 14 35.96 -24.48 -21.06
N TYR A 15 35.38 -25.65 -21.04
CA TYR A 15 35.40 -26.63 -22.14
C TYR A 15 34.11 -26.62 -22.96
N ALA A 16 33.21 -25.64 -22.69
CA ALA A 16 31.94 -25.52 -23.37
C ALA A 16 32.16 -25.26 -24.88
N ARG A 17 31.44 -25.97 -25.72
CA ARG A 17 31.42 -25.78 -27.18
C ARG A 17 30.47 -24.67 -27.60
N ILE A 18 29.46 -24.39 -26.79
CA ILE A 18 28.45 -23.35 -27.00
C ILE A 18 28.83 -22.17 -26.10
N ASN A 19 28.76 -20.97 -26.64
CA ASN A 19 28.98 -19.78 -25.84
C ASN A 19 27.82 -19.60 -24.87
N ASP A 20 28.13 -19.19 -23.64
CA ASP A 20 27.11 -18.84 -22.65
C ASP A 20 26.29 -17.68 -23.17
N VAL A 21 24.98 -17.89 -23.30
CA VAL A 21 24.02 -16.83 -23.71
C VAL A 21 23.72 -15.91 -22.55
N TRP A 22 23.73 -16.45 -21.33
CA TRP A 22 23.50 -15.75 -20.09
C TRP A 22 24.63 -15.97 -19.10
N PRO A 23 25.07 -14.95 -18.36
CA PRO A 23 26.04 -15.15 -17.28
C PRO A 23 25.43 -16.09 -16.23
N MET A 24 26.26 -16.97 -15.65
CA MET A 24 25.83 -17.84 -14.57
C MET A 24 25.40 -16.96 -13.38
N PRO A 25 24.17 -17.12 -12.86
CA PRO A 25 23.71 -16.34 -11.72
C PRO A 25 24.55 -16.70 -10.48
N HIS A 26 24.92 -15.68 -9.72
CA HIS A 26 25.59 -15.85 -8.45
C HIS A 26 24.56 -16.36 -7.42
N LEU A 27 24.80 -17.51 -6.79
CA LEU A 27 23.82 -18.15 -5.91
C LEU A 27 23.44 -17.35 -4.66
N ILE A 28 24.31 -16.42 -4.23
CA ILE A 28 24.09 -15.55 -3.08
C ILE A 28 23.75 -14.10 -3.47
N ASP A 29 23.42 -13.84 -4.74
CA ASP A 29 23.06 -12.50 -5.23
C ASP A 29 21.86 -11.90 -4.48
N ILE A 30 20.89 -12.74 -4.14
CA ILE A 30 19.69 -12.30 -3.44
C ILE A 30 20.07 -11.66 -2.09
N GLN A 31 20.91 -12.33 -1.31
CA GLN A 31 21.37 -11.84 -0.02
C GLN A 31 22.24 -10.59 -0.17
N ASN A 32 23.24 -10.63 -1.04
CA ASN A 32 24.19 -9.54 -1.23
C ASN A 32 23.50 -8.27 -1.74
N LYS A 33 22.70 -8.38 -2.82
CA LYS A 33 21.98 -7.22 -3.39
C LYS A 33 20.94 -6.65 -2.44
N SER A 34 20.23 -7.51 -1.71
CA SER A 34 19.26 -7.07 -0.70
C SER A 34 19.93 -6.29 0.43
N TYR A 35 21.07 -6.77 0.93
CA TYR A 35 21.80 -6.07 1.97
C TYR A 35 22.45 -4.78 1.47
N GLU A 36 23.01 -4.79 0.26
CA GLU A 36 23.58 -3.61 -0.38
C GLU A 36 22.51 -2.51 -0.58
N TRP A 37 21.34 -2.88 -1.08
CA TRP A 37 20.20 -1.98 -1.18
C TRP A 37 19.78 -1.45 0.20
N PHE A 38 19.70 -2.34 1.20
CA PHE A 38 19.30 -1.94 2.55
C PHE A 38 20.24 -0.90 3.16
N ILE A 39 21.56 -1.08 2.98
CA ILE A 39 22.55 -0.10 3.48
C ILE A 39 22.50 1.21 2.68
N LYS A 40 22.34 1.15 1.34
CA LYS A 40 22.39 2.35 0.49
C LYS A 40 21.09 3.16 0.52
N GLU A 41 19.97 2.50 0.50
CA GLU A 41 18.66 3.11 0.32
C GLU A 41 17.71 2.84 1.50
N GLY A 42 17.57 1.59 1.91
CA GLY A 42 16.57 1.18 2.90
C GLY A 42 16.73 1.83 4.26
N LEU A 43 17.95 2.05 4.76
CA LEU A 43 18.17 2.78 6.01
C LEU A 43 17.77 4.25 5.89
N ASN A 44 18.04 4.89 4.76
CA ASN A 44 17.63 6.27 4.52
C ASN A 44 16.10 6.39 4.45
N GLU A 45 15.43 5.45 3.78
CA GLU A 45 13.96 5.40 3.76
C GLU A 45 13.38 5.28 5.17
N ILE A 46 13.93 4.40 6.00
CA ILE A 46 13.49 4.22 7.40
C ILE A 46 13.68 5.50 8.21
N PHE A 47 14.83 6.15 8.11
CA PHE A 47 15.08 7.40 8.82
C PHE A 47 14.18 8.53 8.34
N HIS A 48 13.88 8.58 7.05
CA HIS A 48 12.94 9.55 6.48
C HIS A 48 11.49 9.27 6.93
N ASP A 49 11.07 8.03 6.94
CA ASP A 49 9.71 7.63 7.37
C ASP A 49 9.44 7.94 8.86
N ILE A 50 10.47 7.77 9.71
CA ILE A 50 10.37 8.08 11.14
C ILE A 50 10.40 9.58 11.38
N SER A 51 11.11 10.34 10.52
CA SER A 51 11.26 11.79 10.66
C SER A 51 10.04 12.54 10.12
N PRO A 52 9.67 13.68 10.73
CA PRO A 52 10.12 14.17 12.02
C PRO A 52 9.40 13.50 13.20
N ILE A 53 10.10 13.38 14.33
CA ILE A 53 9.50 13.00 15.60
C ILE A 53 9.17 14.29 16.36
N THR A 54 7.88 14.51 16.61
CA THR A 54 7.40 15.70 17.32
C THR A 54 7.08 15.37 18.77
N ASP A 55 7.29 16.33 19.66
CA ASP A 55 6.85 16.22 21.05
C ASP A 55 5.33 16.36 21.19
N PHE A 56 4.81 16.12 22.38
CA PHE A 56 3.38 16.21 22.67
C PHE A 56 2.80 17.62 22.43
N THR A 57 3.60 18.66 22.63
CA THR A 57 3.18 20.06 22.41
C THR A 57 3.34 20.52 20.97
N GLY A 58 4.04 19.75 20.14
CA GLY A 58 4.36 20.08 18.75
C GLY A 58 5.45 21.15 18.59
N ASN A 59 6.11 21.55 19.68
CA ASN A 59 7.11 22.63 19.69
C ASN A 59 8.53 22.14 19.38
N LEU A 60 8.81 20.87 19.66
CA LEU A 60 10.09 20.22 19.39
C LEU A 60 9.94 19.26 18.23
N GLU A 61 10.88 19.33 17.30
CA GLU A 61 10.90 18.47 16.12
C GLU A 61 12.30 17.88 15.93
N LEU A 62 12.42 16.56 16.05
CA LEU A 62 13.64 15.81 15.86
C LEU A 62 13.62 15.12 14.49
N SER A 63 14.59 15.42 13.63
CA SER A 63 14.75 14.82 12.33
C SER A 63 16.09 14.10 12.22
N PHE A 64 16.10 12.96 11.50
CA PHE A 64 17.31 12.27 11.11
C PHE A 64 17.71 12.73 9.71
N GLU A 65 18.91 13.33 9.58
CA GLU A 65 19.40 13.88 8.31
C GLU A 65 20.21 12.87 7.50
N SER A 66 21.07 12.14 8.17
CA SER A 66 21.95 11.16 7.55
C SER A 66 22.48 10.17 8.58
N PHE A 67 23.03 9.05 8.10
CA PHE A 67 23.75 8.12 8.94
C PHE A 67 25.14 7.81 8.37
N SER A 68 26.02 7.32 9.20
CA SER A 68 27.32 6.83 8.83
C SER A 68 27.63 5.51 9.52
N LEU A 69 28.29 4.63 8.80
CA LEU A 69 28.84 3.38 9.34
C LEU A 69 30.34 3.48 9.35
N ASP A 70 30.93 3.29 10.53
CA ASP A 70 32.37 3.26 10.70
C ASP A 70 32.94 1.90 10.27
N LYS A 71 34.28 1.79 10.28
CA LYS A 71 34.94 0.52 10.00
C LYS A 71 34.69 -0.47 11.16
N PRO A 72 34.52 -1.76 10.86
CA PRO A 72 34.40 -2.77 11.89
C PRO A 72 35.68 -2.82 12.74
N LYS A 73 35.52 -3.01 14.04
CA LYS A 73 36.62 -3.04 15.00
C LYS A 73 37.50 -4.28 14.85
N ARG A 74 36.93 -5.39 14.36
CA ARG A 74 37.63 -6.67 14.21
C ARG A 74 37.27 -7.30 12.86
N SER A 75 38.11 -8.20 12.41
CA SER A 75 37.89 -9.00 11.22
C SER A 75 36.86 -10.11 11.48
N VAL A 76 36.31 -10.67 10.39
CA VAL A 76 35.36 -11.80 10.46
C VAL A 76 35.97 -13.00 11.21
N VAL A 77 37.26 -13.29 10.99
CA VAL A 77 37.96 -14.43 11.62
C VAL A 77 38.10 -14.20 13.12
N GLU A 78 38.55 -13.03 13.53
CA GLU A 78 38.68 -12.68 14.94
C GLU A 78 37.33 -12.71 15.67
N CYS A 79 36.26 -12.23 15.03
CA CYS A 79 34.91 -12.30 15.62
C CYS A 79 34.43 -13.74 15.84
N LYS A 80 34.77 -14.67 14.94
CA LYS A 80 34.47 -16.11 15.11
C LYS A 80 35.27 -16.73 16.27
N GLU A 81 36.56 -16.41 16.38
CA GLU A 81 37.42 -16.93 17.43
C GLU A 81 37.07 -16.40 18.82
N LEU A 82 36.74 -15.12 18.91
CA LEU A 82 36.39 -14.46 20.17
C LEU A 82 34.90 -14.54 20.54
N SER A 83 34.11 -15.25 19.76
CA SER A 83 32.64 -15.35 19.97
C SER A 83 31.94 -13.99 19.98
N GLU A 84 32.37 -13.07 19.14
CA GLU A 84 31.80 -11.73 19.00
C GLU A 84 30.96 -11.58 17.73
N THR A 85 30.28 -10.44 17.63
CA THR A 85 29.47 -10.09 16.47
C THR A 85 30.28 -9.21 15.51
N TYR A 86 30.32 -9.58 14.23
CA TYR A 86 30.92 -8.76 13.18
C TYR A 86 30.00 -7.59 12.87
N ALA A 87 30.33 -6.42 13.38
CA ALA A 87 29.52 -5.21 13.31
C ALA A 87 30.37 -3.96 13.15
N ALA A 88 29.76 -2.90 12.64
CA ALA A 88 30.33 -1.57 12.56
C ALA A 88 29.52 -0.61 13.43
N PRO A 89 30.17 0.35 14.12
CA PRO A 89 29.49 1.43 14.80
C PRO A 89 28.66 2.25 13.82
N MET A 90 27.40 2.48 14.15
CA MET A 90 26.50 3.33 13.37
C MET A 90 26.22 4.62 14.13
N SER A 91 26.41 5.74 13.47
CA SER A 91 26.08 7.07 13.98
C SER A 91 25.10 7.76 13.05
N ALA A 92 24.17 8.51 13.62
CA ALA A 92 23.19 9.30 12.88
C ALA A 92 23.38 10.79 13.17
N ASN A 93 23.32 11.62 12.16
CA ASN A 93 23.24 13.06 12.30
C ASN A 93 21.78 13.45 12.52
N VAL A 94 21.51 14.02 13.66
CA VAL A 94 20.19 14.44 14.08
C VAL A 94 20.10 15.95 14.17
N ARG A 95 18.93 16.47 13.82
CA ARG A 95 18.60 17.89 13.90
C ARG A 95 17.39 18.06 14.78
N LEU A 96 17.54 18.89 15.80
CA LEU A 96 16.48 19.29 16.72
C LEU A 96 16.07 20.75 16.44
N LEU A 97 14.81 20.93 16.05
CA LEU A 97 14.22 22.24 15.80
C LEU A 97 13.30 22.64 16.97
N TYR A 98 13.54 23.80 17.52
CA TYR A 98 12.65 24.48 18.47
C TYR A 98 11.75 25.44 17.69
N LYS A 99 10.48 25.10 17.49
CA LYS A 99 9.56 25.88 16.64
C LYS A 99 9.27 27.27 17.21
N ASP A 100 9.22 27.40 18.55
CA ASP A 100 8.94 28.67 19.22
C ASP A 100 10.05 29.71 19.00
N THR A 101 11.29 29.28 19.03
CA THR A 101 12.46 30.15 18.92
C THR A 101 13.11 30.15 17.56
N GLY A 102 12.79 29.15 16.73
CA GLY A 102 13.50 28.89 15.46
C GLY A 102 14.93 28.38 15.63
N GLU A 103 15.33 28.01 16.85
CA GLU A 103 16.68 27.51 17.14
C GLU A 103 16.84 26.09 16.58
N ILE A 104 17.94 25.84 15.89
CA ILE A 104 18.31 24.53 15.35
C ILE A 104 19.56 24.04 16.07
N LYS A 105 19.52 22.81 16.57
CA LYS A 105 20.67 22.10 17.14
C LYS A 105 20.94 20.84 16.33
N GLU A 106 22.17 20.70 15.86
CA GLU A 106 22.64 19.52 15.15
C GLU A 106 23.65 18.78 16.02
N SER A 107 23.54 17.44 16.00
CA SER A 107 24.47 16.59 16.74
C SER A 107 24.57 15.23 16.07
N THR A 108 25.75 14.60 16.20
CA THR A 108 25.94 13.22 15.79
C THR A 108 25.71 12.31 16.99
N VAL A 109 24.79 11.38 16.85
CA VAL A 109 24.40 10.45 17.93
C VAL A 109 24.78 9.03 17.55
N PHE A 110 25.45 8.35 18.47
CA PHE A 110 25.76 6.93 18.31
C PHE A 110 24.46 6.10 18.48
N MET A 111 24.13 5.31 17.46
CA MET A 111 22.90 4.51 17.43
C MET A 111 23.12 3.08 17.91
N GLY A 112 24.36 2.58 17.81
CA GLY A 112 24.70 1.22 18.19
C GLY A 112 25.65 0.55 17.20
N ASP A 113 26.02 -0.69 17.48
CA ASP A 113 26.84 -1.50 16.57
C ASP A 113 25.89 -2.23 15.58
N PHE A 114 26.07 -1.98 14.30
CA PHE A 114 25.25 -2.52 13.24
C PHE A 114 25.90 -3.74 12.59
N PRO A 115 25.24 -4.94 12.56
CA PRO A 115 25.80 -6.15 11.99
C PRO A 115 26.13 -6.01 10.51
N LEU A 116 27.32 -6.40 10.11
CA LEU A 116 27.77 -6.37 8.72
C LEU A 116 27.66 -7.76 8.09
N MET A 117 27.26 -7.77 6.80
CA MET A 117 27.30 -8.98 5.99
C MET A 117 28.73 -9.26 5.54
N THR A 118 29.11 -10.53 5.57
CA THR A 118 30.39 -11.00 5.04
C THR A 118 30.33 -11.13 3.52
N GLU A 119 31.47 -11.29 2.88
CA GLU A 119 31.59 -11.53 1.41
C GLU A 119 30.83 -12.78 0.96
N THR A 120 30.60 -13.74 1.85
CA THR A 120 29.86 -14.97 1.59
C THR A 120 28.36 -14.86 1.81
N GLY A 121 27.82 -13.63 2.06
CA GLY A 121 26.39 -13.40 2.27
C GLY A 121 25.87 -13.87 3.64
N THR A 122 26.76 -13.99 4.63
CA THR A 122 26.44 -14.43 5.98
C THR A 122 26.63 -13.31 7.00
N PHE A 123 26.09 -13.49 8.20
CA PHE A 123 26.35 -12.64 9.36
C PHE A 123 27.04 -13.47 10.43
N VAL A 124 28.02 -12.86 11.13
CA VAL A 124 28.64 -13.49 12.31
C VAL A 124 28.05 -12.84 13.55
N ILE A 125 27.26 -13.61 14.28
CA ILE A 125 26.60 -13.16 15.50
C ILE A 125 27.07 -14.03 16.68
N ASN A 126 27.72 -13.41 17.65
CA ASN A 126 28.31 -14.12 18.80
C ASN A 126 29.22 -15.30 18.36
N GLY A 127 30.02 -15.06 17.34
CA GLY A 127 30.93 -16.05 16.76
C GLY A 127 30.29 -17.08 15.83
N ALA A 128 28.97 -17.19 15.82
CA ALA A 128 28.25 -18.13 14.96
C ALA A 128 27.91 -17.49 13.62
N GLU A 129 28.23 -18.17 12.53
CA GLU A 129 27.88 -17.75 11.17
C GLU A 129 26.42 -18.08 10.87
N ARG A 130 25.64 -17.07 10.49
CA ARG A 130 24.19 -17.17 10.26
C ARG A 130 23.82 -16.57 8.93
N VAL A 131 22.74 -17.07 8.33
CA VAL A 131 22.17 -16.58 7.07
C VAL A 131 20.74 -16.15 7.30
N ILE A 132 20.37 -15.02 6.71
CA ILE A 132 18.95 -14.62 6.65
C ILE A 132 18.33 -15.36 5.46
N VAL A 133 17.38 -16.25 5.76
CA VAL A 133 16.66 -17.01 4.74
C VAL A 133 15.60 -16.13 4.11
N SER A 134 15.61 -16.00 2.78
CA SER A 134 14.57 -15.29 2.04
C SER A 134 13.21 -15.93 2.25
N GLN A 135 12.21 -15.12 2.55
CA GLN A 135 10.84 -15.58 2.77
C GLN A 135 9.94 -15.10 1.63
N LEU A 136 9.08 -15.98 1.14
CA LEU A 136 8.03 -15.61 0.20
C LEU A 136 6.80 -15.16 0.99
N VAL A 137 6.40 -13.92 0.76
CA VAL A 137 5.20 -13.34 1.34
C VAL A 137 4.24 -12.94 0.23
N ARG A 138 2.94 -12.90 0.54
CA ARG A 138 1.97 -12.33 -0.39
C ARG A 138 2.30 -10.84 -0.56
N SER A 139 2.43 -10.41 -1.81
CA SER A 139 2.71 -8.98 -2.06
C SER A 139 1.50 -8.12 -1.70
N PRO A 140 1.70 -6.86 -1.30
CA PRO A 140 0.61 -5.89 -1.19
C PRO A 140 -0.20 -5.83 -2.48
N GLY A 141 -1.50 -5.57 -2.36
CA GLY A 141 -2.39 -5.44 -3.51
C GLY A 141 -3.82 -5.88 -3.23
N TYR A 142 -4.61 -5.97 -4.29
CA TYR A 142 -6.00 -6.38 -4.25
C TYR A 142 -6.17 -7.79 -4.82
N TYR A 143 -6.81 -8.66 -4.07
CA TYR A 143 -7.03 -10.06 -4.40
C TYR A 143 -8.53 -10.35 -4.43
N VAL A 144 -8.97 -11.04 -5.46
CA VAL A 144 -10.36 -11.48 -5.60
C VAL A 144 -10.38 -12.98 -5.78
N THR A 145 -11.23 -13.67 -5.02
CA THR A 145 -11.45 -15.11 -5.12
C THR A 145 -12.93 -15.41 -5.27
N ALA A 146 -13.25 -16.52 -5.92
CA ALA A 146 -14.61 -17.05 -6.03
C ALA A 146 -14.56 -18.52 -5.64
N GLU A 147 -15.39 -18.88 -4.69
CA GLU A 147 -15.56 -20.25 -4.22
C GLU A 147 -16.98 -20.71 -4.51
N THR A 148 -17.16 -22.00 -4.79
CA THR A 148 -18.50 -22.57 -4.97
C THR A 148 -18.87 -23.37 -3.74
N ASP A 149 -19.95 -22.96 -3.09
CA ASP A 149 -20.47 -23.66 -1.92
C ASP A 149 -21.04 -25.04 -2.26
N ALA A 150 -21.29 -25.86 -1.26
CA ALA A 150 -21.88 -27.20 -1.41
C ALA A 150 -23.26 -27.17 -2.10
N SER A 151 -23.98 -26.05 -2.04
CA SER A 151 -25.24 -25.82 -2.76
C SER A 151 -25.06 -25.44 -4.25
N GLY A 152 -23.82 -25.28 -4.73
CA GLY A 152 -23.51 -24.82 -6.08
C GLY A 152 -23.54 -23.29 -6.26
N LYS A 153 -23.80 -22.53 -5.18
CA LYS A 153 -23.79 -21.06 -5.22
C LYS A 153 -22.35 -20.55 -5.20
N LYS A 154 -22.06 -19.57 -6.06
CA LYS A 154 -20.75 -18.88 -6.07
C LYS A 154 -20.72 -17.81 -4.98
N LEU A 155 -19.74 -17.91 -4.11
CA LEU A 155 -19.42 -16.91 -3.10
C LEU A 155 -18.16 -16.16 -3.53
N TYR A 156 -18.19 -14.86 -3.39
CA TYR A 156 -17.07 -14.00 -3.77
C TYR A 156 -16.42 -13.42 -2.53
N SER A 157 -15.12 -13.38 -2.53
CA SER A 157 -14.37 -12.66 -1.52
C SER A 157 -13.28 -11.81 -2.16
N SER A 158 -12.99 -10.69 -1.53
CA SER A 158 -11.89 -9.82 -1.93
C SER A 158 -11.11 -9.35 -0.72
N GLN A 159 -9.82 -9.16 -0.90
CA GLN A 159 -8.88 -8.76 0.14
C GLN A 159 -8.02 -7.62 -0.37
N LEU A 160 -8.05 -6.50 0.34
CA LEU A 160 -7.12 -5.40 0.16
C LEU A 160 -6.01 -5.55 1.20
N MET A 161 -4.80 -5.86 0.73
CA MET A 161 -3.63 -6.09 1.57
C MET A 161 -2.65 -4.94 1.38
N PRO A 162 -2.47 -4.06 2.35
CA PRO A 162 -1.43 -3.04 2.32
C PRO A 162 -0.05 -3.66 2.60
N ASN A 163 1.00 -2.90 2.31
CA ASN A 163 2.35 -3.24 2.75
C ASN A 163 2.50 -3.06 4.27
N ARG A 164 1.86 -2.01 4.79
CA ARG A 164 1.79 -1.68 6.22
C ARG A 164 0.37 -1.21 6.54
N GLY A 165 -0.22 -1.75 7.61
CA GLY A 165 -1.54 -1.35 8.09
C GLY A 165 -2.59 -2.46 8.05
N ALA A 166 -3.82 -2.08 8.28
CA ALA A 166 -4.96 -2.98 8.42
C ALA A 166 -5.41 -3.58 7.09
N TRP A 167 -5.70 -4.88 7.07
CA TRP A 167 -6.29 -5.56 5.92
C TRP A 167 -7.78 -5.31 5.89
N ILE A 168 -8.34 -5.10 4.71
CA ILE A 168 -9.78 -5.02 4.50
C ILE A 168 -10.19 -6.22 3.64
N GLU A 169 -11.13 -6.98 4.13
CA GLU A 169 -11.69 -8.13 3.43
C GLU A 169 -13.19 -7.92 3.23
N PHE A 170 -13.68 -8.22 2.02
CA PHE A 170 -15.09 -8.26 1.72
C PHE A 170 -15.47 -9.69 1.35
N GLU A 171 -16.58 -10.17 1.87
CA GLU A 171 -17.10 -11.51 1.58
C GLU A 171 -18.61 -11.47 1.35
N THR A 172 -19.10 -12.24 0.37
CA THR A 172 -20.54 -12.47 0.19
C THR A 172 -20.96 -13.71 0.94
N ASP A 173 -22.15 -13.69 1.52
CA ASP A 173 -22.73 -14.87 2.15
C ASP A 173 -23.79 -15.55 1.25
N LEU A 174 -24.39 -16.63 1.77
CA LEU A 174 -25.43 -17.37 1.07
C LEU A 174 -26.71 -16.54 0.80
N THR A 175 -26.90 -15.45 1.51
CA THR A 175 -28.07 -14.53 1.37
C THR A 175 -27.73 -13.33 0.49
N ASP A 176 -26.61 -13.37 -0.26
CA ASP A 176 -26.08 -12.28 -1.10
C ASP A 176 -25.72 -11.00 -0.33
N THR A 177 -25.64 -11.08 0.99
CA THR A 177 -25.19 -9.96 1.81
C THR A 177 -23.68 -9.82 1.74
N ILE A 178 -23.20 -8.60 1.56
CA ILE A 178 -21.78 -8.27 1.53
C ILE A 178 -21.34 -7.86 2.93
N TYR A 179 -20.38 -8.58 3.48
CA TYR A 179 -19.76 -8.28 4.75
C TYR A 179 -18.36 -7.74 4.54
N ALA A 180 -17.98 -6.82 5.41
CA ALA A 180 -16.61 -6.33 5.52
C ALA A 180 -15.97 -6.83 6.82
N ARG A 181 -14.66 -7.03 6.79
CA ARG A 181 -13.82 -7.39 7.93
C ARG A 181 -12.54 -6.61 7.89
N VAL A 182 -12.14 -6.08 9.02
CA VAL A 182 -10.88 -5.36 9.20
C VAL A 182 -9.99 -6.17 10.13
N ASP A 183 -8.78 -6.53 9.70
CA ASP A 183 -7.77 -7.24 10.51
C ASP A 183 -8.31 -8.42 11.31
N ARG A 184 -8.96 -9.38 10.68
CA ARG A 184 -9.51 -10.57 11.33
C ARG A 184 -10.54 -10.30 12.44
N THR A 185 -11.09 -9.09 12.51
CA THR A 185 -12.16 -8.76 13.44
C THR A 185 -13.47 -9.46 13.05
N ARG A 186 -14.49 -9.31 13.87
CA ARG A 186 -15.83 -9.82 13.53
C ARG A 186 -16.39 -9.06 12.32
N LYS A 187 -17.02 -9.78 11.42
CA LYS A 187 -17.64 -9.21 10.23
C LYS A 187 -18.75 -8.20 10.57
N LEU A 188 -18.88 -7.21 9.75
CA LEU A 188 -19.91 -6.18 9.77
C LEU A 188 -20.48 -5.98 8.35
N PRO A 189 -21.70 -5.48 8.16
CA PRO A 189 -22.18 -5.15 6.83
C PRO A 189 -21.25 -4.19 6.12
N ALA A 190 -20.98 -4.42 4.83
CA ALA A 190 -20.06 -3.56 4.06
C ALA A 190 -20.54 -2.11 4.01
N THR A 191 -21.86 -1.89 4.01
CA THR A 191 -22.49 -0.57 4.04
C THR A 191 -22.16 0.24 5.30
N THR A 192 -22.04 -0.43 6.46
CA THR A 192 -21.56 0.21 7.70
C THR A 192 -20.15 0.77 7.52
N LEU A 193 -19.24 0.01 6.87
CA LEU A 193 -17.88 0.50 6.60
C LEU A 193 -17.89 1.65 5.60
N LEU A 194 -18.74 1.58 4.56
CA LEU A 194 -18.89 2.66 3.57
C LEU A 194 -19.42 3.95 4.21
N LYS A 195 -20.40 3.86 5.11
CA LYS A 195 -20.88 5.02 5.88
C LYS A 195 -19.78 5.62 6.75
N ALA A 196 -19.00 4.79 7.42
CA ALA A 196 -17.86 5.25 8.24
C ALA A 196 -16.80 5.98 7.41
N PHE A 197 -16.58 5.57 6.14
CA PHE A 197 -15.66 6.23 5.21
C PHE A 197 -16.22 7.52 4.57
N GLY A 198 -17.49 7.86 4.80
CA GLY A 198 -18.04 9.15 4.36
C GLY A 198 -19.25 9.09 3.44
N LEU A 199 -19.73 7.90 3.07
CA LEU A 199 -21.02 7.75 2.40
C LEU A 199 -22.15 7.72 3.46
N ASP A 200 -22.43 8.85 4.06
CA ASP A 200 -23.18 9.01 5.32
C ASP A 200 -24.56 8.33 5.36
N THR A 201 -25.24 8.21 4.22
CA THR A 201 -26.64 7.72 4.15
C THR A 201 -26.82 6.61 3.13
N ASP A 202 -27.91 5.84 3.30
CA ASP A 202 -28.29 4.77 2.37
C ASP A 202 -28.54 5.31 0.96
N GLU A 203 -29.14 6.50 0.86
CA GLU A 203 -29.43 7.15 -0.41
C GLU A 203 -28.14 7.46 -1.18
N LYS A 204 -27.11 7.98 -0.52
CA LYS A 204 -25.80 8.24 -1.15
C LYS A 204 -25.13 6.95 -1.63
N ILE A 205 -25.26 5.87 -0.87
CA ILE A 205 -24.74 4.57 -1.27
C ILE A 205 -25.48 4.05 -2.52
N ILE A 206 -26.81 4.15 -2.54
CA ILE A 206 -27.64 3.75 -3.68
C ILE A 206 -27.37 4.65 -4.88
N GLU A 207 -27.26 5.95 -4.69
CA GLU A 207 -26.93 6.89 -5.76
C GLU A 207 -25.59 6.54 -6.43
N LEU A 208 -24.58 6.17 -5.63
CA LEU A 208 -23.26 5.85 -6.12
C LEU A 208 -23.17 4.48 -6.81
N PHE A 209 -23.72 3.44 -6.18
CA PHE A 209 -23.55 2.05 -6.65
C PHE A 209 -24.74 1.51 -7.44
N GLY A 210 -25.88 2.21 -7.43
CA GLY A 210 -27.14 1.74 -8.01
C GLY A 210 -27.86 0.72 -7.12
N GLU A 211 -29.09 0.38 -7.51
CA GLU A 211 -29.92 -0.61 -6.84
C GLU A 211 -29.52 -2.04 -7.22
N HIS A 212 -28.39 -2.51 -6.67
CA HIS A 212 -27.94 -3.88 -6.86
C HIS A 212 -28.54 -4.79 -5.78
N PRO A 213 -29.06 -5.99 -6.12
CA PRO A 213 -29.72 -6.88 -5.14
C PRO A 213 -28.89 -7.20 -3.92
N ALA A 214 -27.59 -7.47 -4.09
CA ALA A 214 -26.66 -7.74 -2.98
C ALA A 214 -26.44 -6.50 -2.08
N LEU A 215 -26.45 -5.30 -2.68
CA LEU A 215 -26.34 -4.06 -1.92
C LEU A 215 -27.59 -3.82 -1.09
N MET A 216 -28.77 -4.01 -1.70
CA MET A 216 -30.05 -3.85 -1.00
C MET A 216 -30.19 -4.85 0.16
N ALA A 217 -29.80 -6.12 -0.06
CA ALA A 217 -29.76 -7.14 1.00
C ALA A 217 -28.77 -6.80 2.11
N THR A 218 -27.70 -6.08 1.80
CA THR A 218 -26.72 -5.62 2.77
C THR A 218 -27.24 -4.44 3.59
N LEU A 219 -27.92 -3.48 2.94
CA LEU A 219 -28.56 -2.34 3.60
C LEU A 219 -29.68 -2.79 4.58
N GLU A 220 -30.45 -3.80 4.22
CA GLU A 220 -31.48 -4.37 5.12
C GLU A 220 -30.89 -4.95 6.43
N LYS A 221 -29.63 -5.44 6.38
CA LYS A 221 -28.91 -5.97 7.56
C LYS A 221 -28.12 -4.92 8.31
N ASP A 222 -27.92 -3.75 7.72
CA ASP A 222 -27.21 -2.65 8.35
C ASP A 222 -28.11 -1.95 9.37
N THR A 223 -27.67 -1.90 10.61
CA THR A 223 -28.41 -1.26 11.70
C THR A 223 -28.08 0.23 11.85
N THR A 224 -27.06 0.71 11.16
CA THR A 224 -26.58 2.09 11.25
C THR A 224 -27.29 3.01 10.27
N LYS A 225 -27.67 4.20 10.71
CA LYS A 225 -28.42 5.17 9.89
C LYS A 225 -27.56 6.31 9.37
N ASN A 226 -26.46 6.59 10.04
CA ASN A 226 -25.60 7.72 9.73
C ASN A 226 -24.12 7.36 9.97
N ARG A 227 -23.23 8.27 9.57
CA ARG A 227 -21.79 8.11 9.72
C ARG A 227 -21.35 7.90 11.16
N ASP A 228 -21.92 8.63 12.10
CA ASP A 228 -21.50 8.60 13.51
C ASP A 228 -21.80 7.25 14.15
N GLU A 229 -22.99 6.71 13.89
CA GLU A 229 -23.37 5.37 14.33
C GLU A 229 -22.47 4.30 13.69
N ALA A 230 -22.17 4.45 12.41
CA ALA A 230 -21.30 3.55 11.68
C ALA A 230 -19.86 3.57 12.23
N LEU A 231 -19.30 4.74 12.52
CA LEU A 231 -17.98 4.91 13.15
C LEU A 231 -17.93 4.22 14.52
N ILE A 232 -18.94 4.40 15.34
CA ILE A 232 -19.05 3.77 16.66
C ILE A 232 -19.12 2.24 16.52
N GLU A 233 -19.89 1.73 15.54
CA GLU A 233 -20.02 0.28 15.33
C GLU A 233 -18.72 -0.33 14.80
N VAL A 234 -18.02 0.33 13.87
CA VAL A 234 -16.69 -0.08 13.41
C VAL A 234 -15.69 -0.08 14.58
N TYR A 235 -15.70 0.98 15.40
CA TYR A 235 -14.81 1.09 16.56
C TYR A 235 -15.02 -0.06 17.56
N LYS A 236 -16.27 -0.42 17.88
CA LYS A 236 -16.58 -1.57 18.75
C LYS A 236 -16.01 -2.88 18.22
N LYS A 237 -15.92 -3.04 16.89
CA LYS A 237 -15.33 -4.24 16.28
C LYS A 237 -13.79 -4.20 16.34
N LEU A 238 -13.18 -3.03 16.13
CA LEU A 238 -11.73 -2.85 16.17
C LEU A 238 -11.18 -2.91 17.59
N ARG A 239 -11.90 -2.36 18.56
CA ARG A 239 -11.50 -2.23 19.98
C ARG A 239 -12.57 -2.79 20.93
N PRO A 240 -12.77 -4.11 20.93
CA PRO A 240 -13.76 -4.71 21.80
C PRO A 240 -13.41 -4.48 23.27
N GLY A 241 -14.37 -3.96 24.04
CA GLY A 241 -14.22 -3.70 25.48
C GLY A 241 -13.83 -2.26 25.85
N GLU A 242 -13.51 -1.41 24.89
CA GLU A 242 -13.29 0.01 25.14
C GLU A 242 -14.61 0.83 25.03
N PRO A 243 -14.76 1.93 25.76
CA PRO A 243 -15.90 2.83 25.61
C PRO A 243 -15.92 3.43 24.20
N ALA A 244 -16.99 3.18 23.45
CA ALA A 244 -17.13 3.64 22.08
C ALA A 244 -17.64 5.10 22.05
N LEU A 245 -16.74 6.04 22.26
CA LEU A 245 -16.99 7.46 22.10
C LEU A 245 -16.71 7.88 20.64
N LEU A 246 -17.49 8.79 20.09
CA LEU A 246 -17.35 9.24 18.70
C LEU A 246 -15.96 9.83 18.41
N GLU A 247 -15.41 10.61 19.32
CA GLU A 247 -14.08 11.20 19.19
C GLU A 247 -12.99 10.12 19.07
N ASN A 248 -13.06 9.10 19.91
CA ASN A 248 -12.13 7.97 19.87
C ASN A 248 -12.28 7.17 18.58
N ALA A 249 -13.51 7.01 18.10
CA ALA A 249 -13.79 6.30 16.87
C ALA A 249 -13.22 7.04 15.65
N LEU A 250 -13.36 8.36 15.58
CA LEU A 250 -12.78 9.20 14.54
C LEU A 250 -11.26 9.12 14.53
N ILE A 251 -10.63 9.32 15.67
CA ILE A 251 -9.16 9.22 15.81
C ILE A 251 -8.66 7.82 15.40
N SER A 252 -9.34 6.78 15.86
CA SER A 252 -8.96 5.40 15.53
C SER A 252 -9.08 5.12 14.04
N MET A 253 -10.15 5.60 13.39
CA MET A 253 -10.37 5.44 11.95
C MET A 253 -9.29 6.16 11.15
N GLU A 254 -9.01 7.42 11.49
CA GLU A 254 -7.96 8.21 10.87
C GLU A 254 -6.59 7.55 11.00
N GLN A 255 -6.22 7.13 12.21
CA GLN A 255 -4.96 6.44 12.46
C GLN A 255 -4.83 5.11 11.75
N THR A 256 -5.92 4.37 11.57
CA THR A 256 -5.89 3.02 10.98
C THR A 256 -5.77 3.04 9.47
N PHE A 257 -6.44 3.99 8.79
CA PHE A 257 -6.59 3.96 7.33
C PHE A 257 -6.01 5.18 6.61
N PHE A 258 -5.87 6.32 7.29
CA PHE A 258 -5.50 7.59 6.65
C PHE A 258 -4.17 8.17 7.14
N ASP A 259 -3.57 7.62 8.19
CA ASP A 259 -2.23 8.02 8.64
C ASP A 259 -1.15 7.41 7.73
N PRO A 260 -0.40 8.21 6.93
CA PRO A 260 0.64 7.69 6.05
C PRO A 260 1.75 6.91 6.76
N LYS A 261 1.96 7.19 8.05
CA LYS A 261 2.95 6.47 8.87
C LYS A 261 2.48 5.07 9.28
N ARG A 262 1.16 4.84 9.29
CA ARG A 262 0.54 3.58 9.74
C ARG A 262 -0.05 2.75 8.61
N TYR A 263 -0.50 3.39 7.54
CA TYR A 263 -1.11 2.71 6.40
C TYR A 263 -0.39 3.09 5.10
N ASP A 264 0.15 2.10 4.42
CA ASP A 264 0.82 2.28 3.13
C ASP A 264 0.64 1.05 2.24
N LEU A 265 0.25 1.29 0.99
CA LEU A 265 0.13 0.26 -0.04
C LEU A 265 1.47 -0.05 -0.71
N ALA A 266 2.46 0.81 -0.57
CA ALA A 266 3.69 0.83 -1.34
C ALA A 266 3.48 0.84 -2.87
N ASN A 267 4.53 1.07 -3.64
CA ASN A 267 4.44 1.14 -5.11
C ASN A 267 3.91 -0.15 -5.73
N VAL A 268 4.31 -1.31 -5.18
CA VAL A 268 3.85 -2.63 -5.68
C VAL A 268 2.36 -2.83 -5.44
N GLY A 269 1.85 -2.46 -4.27
CA GLY A 269 0.43 -2.54 -3.93
C GLY A 269 -0.42 -1.64 -4.83
N ARG A 270 0.02 -0.39 -5.03
CA ARG A 270 -0.63 0.58 -5.92
C ARG A 270 -0.65 0.11 -7.37
N PHE A 271 0.47 -0.39 -7.88
CA PHE A 271 0.53 -0.94 -9.23
C PHE A 271 -0.46 -2.11 -9.42
N LYS A 272 -0.50 -3.05 -8.46
CA LYS A 272 -1.43 -4.20 -8.54
C LYS A 272 -2.89 -3.79 -8.41
N LEU A 273 -3.17 -2.81 -7.56
CA LEU A 273 -4.51 -2.24 -7.41
C LEU A 273 -4.95 -1.60 -8.73
N ASN A 274 -4.12 -0.71 -9.29
CA ASN A 274 -4.39 -0.03 -10.55
C ASN A 274 -4.57 -1.01 -11.71
N LYS A 275 -3.72 -2.05 -11.80
CA LYS A 275 -3.84 -3.09 -12.82
C LYS A 275 -5.18 -3.83 -12.75
N LYS A 276 -5.74 -4.05 -11.56
CA LYS A 276 -7.02 -4.77 -11.38
C LYS A 276 -8.24 -3.89 -11.39
N LEU A 277 -8.13 -2.67 -10.86
CA LEU A 277 -9.25 -1.75 -10.64
C LEU A 277 -9.14 -0.48 -11.50
N GLY A 278 -8.08 -0.34 -12.30
CA GLY A 278 -7.89 0.81 -13.16
C GLY A 278 -9.08 1.04 -14.08
N TRP A 279 -9.60 2.27 -14.09
CA TRP A 279 -10.78 2.64 -14.85
C TRP A 279 -10.53 2.62 -16.36
N ARG A 280 -9.32 2.97 -16.81
CA ARG A 280 -8.96 3.03 -18.23
C ARG A 280 -9.13 1.68 -18.92
N GLU A 281 -8.57 0.60 -18.35
CA GLU A 281 -8.68 -0.75 -18.90
C GLU A 281 -10.13 -1.28 -18.89
N ARG A 282 -10.96 -0.78 -17.97
CA ARG A 282 -12.37 -1.17 -17.86
C ARG A 282 -13.28 -0.42 -18.82
N LEU A 283 -12.93 0.83 -19.12
CA LEU A 283 -13.70 1.67 -20.03
C LEU A 283 -13.26 1.50 -21.50
N GLU A 284 -12.05 1.07 -21.75
CA GLU A 284 -11.57 0.84 -23.11
C GLU A 284 -12.47 -0.17 -23.84
N ASN A 285 -12.87 0.20 -25.05
CA ASN A 285 -13.79 -0.57 -25.88
C ASN A 285 -15.25 -0.71 -25.38
N ALA A 286 -15.61 -0.14 -24.23
CA ALA A 286 -17.00 -0.07 -23.78
C ALA A 286 -17.82 0.91 -24.62
N VAL A 287 -19.14 0.74 -24.63
CA VAL A 287 -20.08 1.64 -25.30
C VAL A 287 -20.75 2.53 -24.26
N LEU A 288 -20.78 3.84 -24.52
CA LEU A 288 -21.39 4.79 -23.60
C LEU A 288 -22.91 4.67 -23.56
N ALA A 289 -23.47 4.53 -22.39
CA ALA A 289 -24.91 4.59 -22.13
C ALA A 289 -25.42 6.03 -22.02
N GLN A 290 -24.53 6.94 -21.59
CA GLN A 290 -24.81 8.37 -21.44
C GLN A 290 -23.67 9.19 -22.04
N ALA A 291 -23.98 10.36 -22.57
CA ALA A 291 -22.97 11.29 -23.07
C ALA A 291 -22.08 11.82 -21.93
N ILE A 292 -20.80 12.00 -22.19
CA ILE A 292 -19.86 12.60 -21.28
C ILE A 292 -19.63 14.05 -21.70
N VAL A 293 -19.87 14.97 -20.78
CA VAL A 293 -19.69 16.41 -20.96
C VAL A 293 -18.67 16.89 -19.92
N ASP A 294 -17.75 17.73 -20.32
CA ASP A 294 -16.89 18.44 -19.41
C ASP A 294 -17.71 19.52 -18.67
N GLU A 295 -17.89 19.36 -17.37
CA GLU A 295 -18.69 20.27 -16.56
C GLU A 295 -18.07 21.66 -16.44
N SER A 296 -16.74 21.78 -16.61
CA SER A 296 -16.02 23.07 -16.51
C SER A 296 -16.15 23.90 -17.77
N THR A 297 -16.13 23.27 -18.95
CA THR A 297 -16.17 23.94 -20.26
C THR A 297 -17.50 23.82 -20.96
N GLY A 298 -18.35 22.85 -20.55
CA GLY A 298 -19.59 22.48 -21.24
C GLY A 298 -19.36 21.75 -22.56
N GLU A 299 -18.14 21.36 -22.88
CA GLU A 299 -17.78 20.67 -24.12
C GLU A 299 -18.19 19.18 -24.06
N LEU A 300 -18.78 18.69 -25.14
CA LEU A 300 -19.16 17.29 -25.28
C LEU A 300 -17.91 16.47 -25.63
N ILE A 301 -17.47 15.63 -24.69
CA ILE A 301 -16.30 14.75 -24.88
C ILE A 301 -16.65 13.53 -25.73
N ALA A 302 -17.79 12.88 -25.43
CA ALA A 302 -18.25 11.70 -26.17
C ALA A 302 -19.76 11.57 -26.12
N LYS A 303 -20.36 11.00 -27.18
CA LYS A 303 -21.81 10.86 -27.34
C LYS A 303 -22.32 9.53 -26.81
N THR A 304 -23.61 9.49 -26.46
CA THR A 304 -24.31 8.24 -26.15
C THR A 304 -24.22 7.25 -27.32
N GLY A 305 -23.92 6.00 -27.03
CA GLY A 305 -23.73 4.93 -28.02
C GLY A 305 -22.35 4.92 -28.69
N GLU A 306 -21.48 5.87 -28.37
CA GLU A 306 -20.12 5.91 -28.88
C GLU A 306 -19.22 4.91 -28.15
N LYS A 307 -18.31 4.29 -28.90
CA LYS A 307 -17.32 3.37 -28.35
C LYS A 307 -16.16 4.16 -27.78
N ILE A 308 -15.79 3.88 -26.54
CA ILE A 308 -14.69 4.55 -25.85
C ILE A 308 -13.35 4.06 -26.43
N THR A 309 -12.63 4.99 -27.06
CA THR A 309 -11.27 4.78 -27.57
C THR A 309 -10.24 5.35 -26.60
N LEU A 310 -8.98 5.05 -26.81
CA LEU A 310 -7.87 5.63 -26.03
C LEU A 310 -7.87 7.17 -26.11
N GLU A 311 -8.20 7.74 -27.26
CA GLU A 311 -8.30 9.20 -27.42
C GLU A 311 -9.41 9.83 -26.58
N VAL A 312 -10.56 9.13 -26.46
CA VAL A 312 -11.67 9.55 -25.59
C VAL A 312 -11.26 9.44 -24.12
N LEU A 313 -10.54 8.39 -23.76
CA LEU A 313 -10.01 8.23 -22.39
C LEU A 313 -9.00 9.33 -22.02
N ASP A 314 -8.14 9.73 -22.97
CA ASP A 314 -7.19 10.82 -22.76
C ASP A 314 -7.92 12.15 -22.58
N LYS A 315 -8.95 12.43 -23.39
CA LYS A 315 -9.79 13.62 -23.22
C LYS A 315 -10.54 13.64 -21.90
N ILE A 316 -11.09 12.50 -21.45
CA ILE A 316 -11.72 12.37 -20.14
C ILE A 316 -10.70 12.67 -19.02
N GLN A 317 -9.45 12.26 -19.21
CA GLN A 317 -8.38 12.52 -18.28
C GLN A 317 -7.92 13.97 -18.28
N GLU A 318 -7.78 14.58 -19.47
CA GLU A 318 -7.37 15.99 -19.66
C GLU A 318 -8.45 16.99 -19.22
N ALA A 319 -9.72 16.66 -19.43
CA ALA A 319 -10.85 17.49 -19.00
C ALA A 319 -10.91 17.58 -17.46
N GLY A 320 -9.99 16.88 -16.75
CA GLY A 320 -9.93 16.99 -15.30
C GLY A 320 -11.28 16.64 -14.66
N ILE A 321 -11.95 15.60 -15.16
CA ILE A 321 -13.06 14.99 -14.44
C ILE A 321 -12.47 14.45 -13.11
N TYR A 322 -11.63 15.26 -12.50
CA TYR A 322 -10.91 15.09 -11.27
C TYR A 322 -11.33 16.24 -10.36
N ALA A 323 -12.17 15.97 -9.40
CA ALA A 323 -12.39 16.76 -8.21
C ALA A 323 -12.83 18.21 -8.40
N GLU A 324 -14.07 18.50 -8.13
CA GLU A 324 -14.35 19.75 -7.43
C GLU A 324 -13.55 19.76 -6.11
N GLN A 325 -12.72 20.77 -5.94
CA GLN A 325 -12.08 21.11 -4.67
C GLN A 325 -13.19 21.49 -3.67
N GLY A 326 -13.66 20.51 -2.92
CA GLY A 326 -14.38 20.79 -1.69
C GLY A 326 -13.38 21.12 -0.59
N ASP A 327 -13.73 22.08 0.26
CA ASP A 327 -12.94 22.57 1.41
C ASP A 327 -12.64 21.53 2.50
N ASP A 328 -12.89 20.24 2.26
CA ASP A 328 -12.63 19.18 3.20
C ASP A 328 -11.23 18.60 2.97
N LYS A 329 -10.39 18.64 4.02
CA LYS A 329 -9.04 18.06 4.09
C LYS A 329 -8.95 16.59 3.65
N TYR A 330 -10.06 15.91 3.50
CA TYR A 330 -10.19 14.49 3.12
C TYR A 330 -10.65 14.29 1.67
N ALA A 331 -10.94 15.36 0.93
CA ALA A 331 -11.52 15.33 -0.40
C ALA A 331 -10.52 15.51 -1.54
N GLU A 332 -9.24 15.18 -1.35
CA GLU A 332 -8.27 15.12 -2.46
C GLU A 332 -8.53 14.00 -3.47
N GLY A 333 -9.65 13.27 -3.35
CA GLY A 333 -10.08 12.22 -4.27
C GLY A 333 -11.57 12.31 -4.55
N GLY A 334 -11.98 12.94 -5.63
CA GLY A 334 -13.36 12.88 -6.10
C GLY A 334 -13.76 11.45 -6.45
N ILE A 335 -15.04 11.10 -6.22
CA ILE A 335 -15.64 9.85 -6.68
C ILE A 335 -16.31 10.12 -8.03
N TYR A 336 -15.94 9.36 -9.04
CA TYR A 336 -16.44 9.51 -10.41
C TYR A 336 -17.19 8.28 -10.84
N SER A 337 -18.14 8.48 -11.74
CA SER A 337 -18.85 7.37 -12.35
C SER A 337 -19.06 7.60 -13.84
N VAL A 338 -18.86 6.54 -14.61
CA VAL A 338 -19.18 6.50 -16.03
C VAL A 338 -20.16 5.36 -16.26
N THR A 339 -21.29 5.64 -16.96
CA THR A 339 -22.27 4.63 -17.28
C THR A 339 -22.00 4.06 -18.66
N VAL A 340 -21.72 2.77 -18.73
CA VAL A 340 -21.46 2.02 -19.96
C VAL A 340 -22.47 0.92 -20.16
N MET A 341 -22.64 0.44 -21.40
CA MET A 341 -23.48 -0.72 -21.69
C MET A 341 -22.69 -2.00 -21.48
N HIS A 342 -23.22 -2.90 -20.67
CA HIS A 342 -22.68 -4.23 -20.43
C HIS A 342 -23.81 -5.26 -20.59
N HIS A 343 -23.71 -6.16 -21.58
CA HIS A 343 -24.73 -7.16 -21.90
C HIS A 343 -26.15 -6.55 -22.00
N ASP A 344 -26.29 -5.48 -22.79
CA ASP A 344 -27.54 -4.75 -23.03
C ASP A 344 -28.16 -4.05 -21.80
N HIS A 345 -27.45 -4.00 -20.69
CA HIS A 345 -27.85 -3.26 -19.49
C HIS A 345 -26.86 -2.14 -19.19
N PRO A 346 -27.33 -0.95 -18.78
CA PRO A 346 -26.44 0.12 -18.32
C PRO A 346 -25.75 -0.28 -17.02
N MET A 347 -24.43 -0.22 -16.98
CA MET A 347 -23.60 -0.48 -15.82
C MET A 347 -22.83 0.77 -15.45
N ARG A 348 -22.90 1.17 -14.20
CA ARG A 348 -22.14 2.31 -13.68
C ARG A 348 -20.77 1.85 -13.17
N ILE A 349 -19.72 2.37 -13.73
CA ILE A 349 -18.35 2.17 -13.26
C ILE A 349 -17.98 3.35 -12.38
N VAL A 350 -17.69 3.07 -11.12
CA VAL A 350 -17.32 4.06 -10.11
C VAL A 350 -15.84 3.97 -9.85
N PHE A 351 -15.13 5.10 -9.81
CA PHE A 351 -13.71 5.18 -9.51
C PHE A 351 -13.39 6.44 -8.71
N THR A 352 -12.26 6.40 -8.00
CA THR A 352 -11.77 7.53 -7.20
C THR A 352 -10.42 8.00 -7.73
N SER A 353 -10.17 9.29 -7.74
CA SER A 353 -8.91 9.87 -8.22
C SER A 353 -7.74 9.75 -7.24
N GLY A 354 -8.02 9.50 -5.95
CA GLY A 354 -7.03 9.60 -4.87
C GLY A 354 -5.97 8.49 -4.81
N ILE A 355 -6.14 7.39 -5.54
CA ILE A 355 -5.27 6.21 -5.39
C ILE A 355 -4.03 6.26 -6.30
N GLY A 356 -3.94 7.21 -7.23
CA GLY A 356 -2.92 7.21 -8.28
C GLY A 356 -2.00 8.43 -8.40
N SER A 357 -2.21 9.52 -7.67
CA SER A 357 -1.63 10.82 -8.05
C SER A 357 -0.45 11.33 -7.20
N ARG A 358 0.13 10.56 -6.32
CA ARG A 358 1.44 10.93 -5.75
C ARG A 358 2.55 10.25 -6.53
N GLN A 359 2.93 10.85 -7.66
CA GLN A 359 4.29 10.75 -8.18
C GLN A 359 5.14 11.74 -7.37
N HIS A 360 6.01 11.22 -6.54
CA HIS A 360 7.27 11.84 -6.13
C HIS A 360 8.35 10.78 -6.20
#